data_2b5b2d458f68e2a715a6947f3e89c001
#
_entry.id   2b5b2d458f68e2a715a6947f3e89c001
#
_cell.length_a   1.000
_cell.length_b   1.000
_cell.length_c   1.000
_cell.angle_alpha   90.00
_cell.angle_beta   90.00
_cell.angle_gamma   90.00
#
_symmetry.space_group_name_H-M   'P 1'
#
loop_
_entity.id
_entity.type
_entity.pdbx_description
1 polymer ?
#
loop_
_entity_poly.entity_id
_entity_poly.type
_entity_poly.pdbx_seq_one_letter_code
_entity_poly.pdbx_strand_id
1 'polypeptide(L)'
;MANEINIYEPRYLAEAVRTAPQIRTFLRDRFFSNVKTFSTERVDIDIVKGNRKMAAFVHPMVGGEIVQSEGYETKSYAPPLINPAIITTADLFLRRLPGEDIYSGKKPEERAAEKLTDEYNKLNDMTTRREEWMAAQVLTTGQLKVKGKGVDEVIDFGFTNKINLENTKQWGKSAADPWGNLCDWKQQVSRNGFANTDMVIMGKQAANLFMADSKILDLMDKRRFDIGAMAPKELEGGLTYYGHLNLPGVDIYGYDEVYLDDTDNTTKPLIPDNMVVMIPSTANFMRAYGLCTYLDDDKKWHTAETARLLRDYVEHRPDRHFLELQTHPLLIPDKVDSWLVATVC
;
A
#
# COMPACT_ATOMS: atom_id res chain seq x y z
N MET A 1 46.31 -1.69 -21.07
CA MET A 1 45.11 -2.52 -21.24
C MET A 1 43.99 -1.73 -20.61
N ALA A 2 43.11 -1.14 -21.44
CA ALA A 2 41.93 -0.45 -20.93
C ALA A 2 41.00 -1.53 -20.34
N ASN A 3 40.67 -1.41 -19.06
CA ASN A 3 39.61 -2.21 -18.46
C ASN A 3 38.31 -1.85 -19.20
N GLU A 4 37.83 -2.75 -20.04
CA GLU A 4 36.47 -2.66 -20.57
C GLU A 4 35.53 -2.75 -19.34
N ILE A 5 34.89 -1.63 -19.01
CA ILE A 5 33.87 -1.62 -17.99
C ILE A 5 32.64 -2.29 -18.60
N ASN A 6 32.37 -3.52 -18.19
CA ASN A 6 31.16 -4.22 -18.61
C ASN A 6 29.98 -3.64 -17.82
N ILE A 7 29.22 -2.76 -18.47
CA ILE A 7 28.06 -2.04 -17.89
C ILE A 7 26.97 -3.01 -17.44
N TYR A 8 26.94 -4.20 -17.99
CA TYR A 8 25.97 -5.26 -17.73
C TYR A 8 26.34 -6.20 -16.58
N GLU A 9 27.46 -5.92 -15.87
CA GLU A 9 27.76 -6.67 -14.66
C GLU A 9 26.75 -6.36 -13.56
N PRO A 10 26.22 -7.38 -12.84
CA PRO A 10 25.22 -7.17 -11.77
C PRO A 10 25.67 -6.18 -10.68
N ARG A 11 26.97 -6.08 -10.44
CA ARG A 11 27.56 -5.13 -9.48
C ARG A 11 27.40 -3.67 -9.91
N TYR A 12 27.61 -3.40 -11.19
CA TYR A 12 27.49 -2.05 -11.74
C TYR A 12 26.02 -1.58 -11.74
N LEU A 13 25.11 -2.46 -12.13
CA LEU A 13 23.67 -2.20 -12.06
C LEU A 13 23.20 -1.95 -10.61
N ALA A 14 23.69 -2.73 -9.64
CA ALA A 14 23.36 -2.57 -8.24
C ALA A 14 23.81 -1.21 -7.67
N GLU A 15 24.93 -0.66 -8.14
CA GLU A 15 25.42 0.65 -7.72
C GLU A 15 24.59 1.79 -8.34
N ALA A 16 24.26 1.72 -9.62
CA ALA A 16 23.39 2.67 -10.30
C ALA A 16 22.01 2.75 -9.66
N VAL A 17 21.46 1.60 -9.25
CA VAL A 17 20.18 1.47 -8.56
C VAL A 17 20.16 2.19 -7.20
N ARG A 18 21.23 2.18 -6.43
CA ARG A 18 21.29 2.84 -5.12
C ARG A 18 21.15 4.36 -5.19
N THR A 19 21.48 4.96 -6.30
CA THR A 19 21.43 6.42 -6.52
C THR A 19 20.09 6.89 -7.13
N ALA A 20 19.21 5.97 -7.52
CA ALA A 20 17.94 6.29 -8.14
C ALA A 20 16.93 6.84 -7.12
N PRO A 21 16.26 7.98 -7.38
CA PRO A 21 15.22 8.49 -6.50
C PRO A 21 14.01 7.56 -6.50
N GLN A 22 13.51 7.21 -5.31
CA GLN A 22 12.33 6.36 -5.15
C GLN A 22 11.07 7.21 -5.00
N ILE A 23 9.99 6.78 -5.63
CA ILE A 23 8.67 7.36 -5.38
C ILE A 23 8.23 6.99 -3.95
N ARG A 24 7.83 7.98 -3.19
CA ARG A 24 7.23 7.77 -1.88
C ARG A 24 5.73 7.62 -2.05
N THR A 25 5.17 6.59 -1.42
CA THR A 25 3.75 6.27 -1.45
C THR A 25 3.19 6.29 -0.02
N PHE A 26 2.03 6.92 0.15
CA PHE A 26 1.51 7.20 1.48
C PHE A 26 0.95 5.95 2.19
N LEU A 27 0.04 5.21 1.54
CA LEU A 27 -0.65 4.09 2.20
C LEU A 27 0.31 2.95 2.53
N ARG A 28 1.15 2.58 1.56
CA ARG A 28 2.15 1.53 1.72
C ARG A 28 3.19 1.88 2.79
N ASP A 29 3.76 3.08 2.69
CA ASP A 29 4.88 3.47 3.53
C ASP A 29 4.43 3.83 4.95
N ARG A 30 3.21 4.35 5.09
CA ARG A 30 2.66 4.71 6.41
C ARG A 30 2.12 3.51 7.18
N PHE A 31 1.31 2.67 6.51
CA PHE A 31 0.58 1.61 7.20
C PHE A 31 1.21 0.22 7.07
N PHE A 32 2.05 -0.02 6.06
CA PHE A 32 2.74 -1.28 5.81
C PHE A 32 4.26 -1.10 5.89
N SER A 33 4.74 -0.44 6.94
CA SER A 33 6.16 -0.14 7.13
C SER A 33 6.99 -1.32 7.65
N ASN A 34 6.35 -2.35 8.25
CA ASN A 34 7.01 -3.55 8.75
C ASN A 34 7.33 -4.51 7.58
N VAL A 35 8.56 -4.44 7.08
CA VAL A 35 9.01 -5.26 5.94
C VAL A 35 9.63 -6.55 6.44
N LYS A 36 9.16 -7.70 5.90
CA LYS A 36 9.74 -9.02 6.16
C LYS A 36 9.92 -9.80 4.86
N THR A 37 11.06 -10.45 4.71
CA THR A 37 11.34 -11.40 3.64
C THR A 37 11.21 -12.82 4.19
N PHE A 38 10.69 -13.72 3.37
CA PHE A 38 10.47 -15.11 3.73
C PHE A 38 11.27 -16.03 2.82
N SER A 39 11.82 -17.09 3.41
CA SER A 39 12.55 -18.15 2.69
C SER A 39 11.64 -19.21 2.08
N THR A 40 10.33 -19.02 2.17
CA THR A 40 9.31 -19.95 1.69
C THR A 40 8.44 -19.30 0.62
N GLU A 41 7.91 -20.11 -0.28
CA GLU A 41 6.95 -19.68 -1.31
C GLU A 41 5.61 -19.26 -0.71
N ARG A 42 5.23 -19.86 0.43
CA ARG A 42 4.00 -19.52 1.15
C ARG A 42 4.31 -18.82 2.46
N VAL A 43 3.52 -17.83 2.77
CA VAL A 43 3.60 -17.07 4.03
C VAL A 43 2.48 -17.54 4.94
N ASP A 44 2.85 -18.13 6.07
CA ASP A 44 1.91 -18.56 7.09
C ASP A 44 1.74 -17.46 8.13
N ILE A 45 0.48 -17.14 8.43
CA ILE A 45 0.12 -16.07 9.35
C ILE A 45 -0.78 -16.63 10.42
N ASP A 46 -0.36 -16.48 11.66
CA ASP A 46 -1.15 -16.84 12.82
C ASP A 46 -2.02 -15.67 13.25
N ILE A 47 -3.33 -15.84 13.14
CA ILE A 47 -4.32 -14.84 13.54
C ILE A 47 -4.79 -15.19 14.94
N VAL A 48 -4.43 -14.36 15.91
CA VAL A 48 -4.90 -14.47 17.31
C VAL A 48 -6.02 -13.47 17.52
N LYS A 49 -7.22 -13.94 17.84
CA LYS A 49 -8.34 -13.08 18.23
C LYS A 49 -8.36 -12.97 19.75
N GLY A 50 -7.92 -11.83 20.28
CA GLY A 50 -7.99 -11.53 21.69
C GLY A 50 -9.44 -11.42 22.18
N ASN A 51 -9.69 -11.69 23.45
CA ASN A 51 -10.98 -11.51 24.09
C ASN A 51 -10.85 -10.54 25.29
N ARG A 52 -11.99 -10.02 25.77
CA ARG A 52 -12.06 -9.12 26.93
C ARG A 52 -12.57 -9.86 28.19
N LYS A 53 -12.21 -11.14 28.34
CA LYS A 53 -12.61 -11.92 29.50
C LYS A 53 -11.96 -11.35 30.76
N MET A 54 -12.78 -11.07 31.77
CA MET A 54 -12.29 -10.62 33.08
C MET A 54 -11.99 -11.84 33.96
N ALA A 55 -11.00 -11.73 34.83
CA ALA A 55 -10.74 -12.71 35.86
C ALA A 55 -11.95 -12.80 36.83
N ALA A 56 -12.36 -14.02 37.17
CA ALA A 56 -13.42 -14.20 38.13
C ALA A 56 -12.93 -13.95 39.58
N PHE A 57 -13.82 -13.41 40.38
CA PHE A 57 -13.58 -13.36 41.84
C PHE A 57 -13.79 -14.77 42.43
N VAL A 58 -12.78 -15.29 43.11
CA VAL A 58 -12.85 -16.59 43.77
C VAL A 58 -12.69 -16.46 45.27
N HIS A 59 -13.42 -17.29 46.02
CA HIS A 59 -13.26 -17.34 47.47
C HIS A 59 -11.87 -17.91 47.83
N PRO A 60 -11.19 -17.37 48.87
CA PRO A 60 -9.85 -17.83 49.26
C PRO A 60 -9.69 -19.35 49.52
N MET A 61 -10.77 -20.02 49.83
CA MET A 61 -10.80 -21.46 50.07
C MET A 61 -11.10 -22.30 48.81
N VAL A 62 -11.39 -21.66 47.68
CA VAL A 62 -11.69 -22.30 46.40
C VAL A 62 -10.53 -22.02 45.47
N GLY A 63 -9.97 -23.02 44.82
CA GLY A 63 -8.87 -22.84 43.89
C GLY A 63 -9.21 -21.87 42.78
N GLY A 64 -8.20 -21.25 42.11
CA GLY A 64 -8.37 -20.33 41.03
C GLY A 64 -9.12 -20.93 39.84
N GLU A 65 -9.85 -20.10 39.07
CA GLU A 65 -10.50 -20.50 37.81
C GLU A 65 -9.44 -20.82 36.75
N ILE A 66 -9.55 -21.99 36.13
CA ILE A 66 -8.68 -22.38 35.02
C ILE A 66 -9.17 -21.66 33.77
N VAL A 67 -8.36 -20.74 33.24
CA VAL A 67 -8.63 -20.03 32.00
C VAL A 67 -7.96 -20.79 30.87
N GLN A 68 -8.73 -21.13 29.83
CA GLN A 68 -8.18 -21.72 28.61
C GLN A 68 -7.35 -20.67 27.85
N SER A 69 -6.21 -21.09 27.32
CA SER A 69 -5.40 -20.27 26.42
C SER A 69 -6.20 -19.92 25.16
N GLU A 70 -5.97 -18.73 24.61
CA GLU A 70 -6.57 -18.32 23.35
C GLU A 70 -6.02 -19.19 22.21
N GLY A 71 -6.94 -19.66 21.37
CA GLY A 71 -6.57 -20.38 20.15
C GLY A 71 -6.10 -19.40 19.07
N TYR A 72 -5.31 -19.89 18.14
CA TYR A 72 -4.96 -19.15 16.94
C TYR A 72 -5.41 -19.91 15.69
N GLU A 73 -5.65 -19.19 14.62
CA GLU A 73 -5.94 -19.73 13.30
C GLU A 73 -4.77 -19.40 12.38
N THR A 74 -4.10 -20.43 11.86
CA THR A 74 -3.03 -20.24 10.87
C THR A 74 -3.63 -20.22 9.48
N LYS A 75 -3.42 -19.11 8.75
CA LYS A 75 -3.76 -18.99 7.34
C LYS A 75 -2.49 -18.93 6.51
N SER A 76 -2.45 -19.76 5.45
CA SER A 76 -1.33 -19.84 4.52
C SER A 76 -1.68 -19.10 3.23
N TYR A 77 -0.86 -18.13 2.85
CA TYR A 77 -1.05 -17.32 1.66
C TYR A 77 0.12 -17.50 0.69
N ALA A 78 -0.18 -17.51 -0.61
CA ALA A 78 0.84 -17.45 -1.64
C ALA A 78 0.97 -15.99 -2.13
N PRO A 79 2.13 -15.33 -1.90
CA PRO A 79 2.36 -13.99 -2.42
C PRO A 79 2.31 -13.97 -3.95
N PRO A 80 1.57 -13.02 -4.57
CA PRO A 80 1.48 -12.94 -6.02
C PRO A 80 2.82 -12.53 -6.65
N LEU A 81 3.13 -13.09 -7.81
CA LEU A 81 4.29 -12.68 -8.59
C LEU A 81 3.98 -11.39 -9.36
N ILE A 82 4.82 -10.38 -9.19
CA ILE A 82 4.87 -9.19 -10.01
C ILE A 82 6.22 -9.20 -10.73
N ASN A 83 6.18 -9.22 -12.07
CA ASN A 83 7.39 -9.38 -12.88
C ASN A 83 7.33 -8.52 -14.15
N PRO A 84 7.42 -7.18 -14.04
CA PRO A 84 7.53 -6.32 -15.20
C PRO A 84 8.90 -6.46 -15.84
N ALA A 85 8.95 -6.48 -17.18
CA ALA A 85 10.17 -6.54 -17.96
C ALA A 85 10.18 -5.48 -19.06
N ILE A 86 11.37 -4.95 -19.35
CA ILE A 86 11.63 -4.07 -20.48
C ILE A 86 12.61 -4.75 -21.42
N ILE A 87 12.32 -4.66 -22.72
CA ILE A 87 13.17 -5.20 -23.76
C ILE A 87 13.92 -4.05 -24.41
N THR A 88 15.23 -4.14 -24.40
CA THR A 88 16.11 -3.16 -25.04
C THR A 88 16.82 -3.79 -26.24
N THR A 89 16.80 -3.08 -27.37
CA THR A 89 17.44 -3.51 -28.61
C THR A 89 18.61 -2.58 -28.96
N ALA A 90 19.58 -3.08 -29.73
CA ALA A 90 20.78 -2.32 -30.10
C ALA A 90 20.48 -0.95 -30.74
N ASP A 91 19.39 -0.83 -31.48
CA ASP A 91 18.98 0.44 -32.13
C ASP A 91 18.75 1.59 -31.16
N LEU A 92 18.38 1.28 -29.90
CA LEU A 92 18.13 2.31 -28.87
C LEU A 92 19.39 3.01 -28.42
N PHE A 93 20.54 2.32 -28.44
CA PHE A 93 21.83 2.91 -28.04
C PHE A 93 22.46 3.75 -29.14
N LEU A 94 22.09 3.49 -30.40
CA LEU A 94 22.59 4.22 -31.56
C LEU A 94 21.85 5.56 -31.76
N ARG A 95 20.69 5.72 -31.15
CA ARG A 95 19.89 6.95 -31.26
C ARG A 95 20.13 7.86 -30.06
N ARG A 96 20.01 9.17 -30.31
CA ARG A 96 20.04 10.18 -29.26
C ARG A 96 18.91 9.96 -28.25
N LEU A 97 19.22 10.05 -26.96
CA LEU A 97 18.21 10.01 -25.90
C LEU A 97 17.37 11.28 -25.87
N PRO A 98 16.10 11.20 -25.41
CA PRO A 98 15.27 12.40 -25.18
C PRO A 98 15.96 13.33 -24.17
N GLY A 99 16.06 14.63 -24.52
CA GLY A 99 16.75 15.64 -23.68
C GLY A 99 18.25 15.75 -23.88
N GLU A 100 18.86 14.88 -24.66
CA GLU A 100 20.28 14.97 -25.00
C GLU A 100 20.53 16.09 -26.03
N ASP A 101 21.55 16.93 -25.83
CA ASP A 101 21.94 17.95 -26.79
C ASP A 101 22.40 17.32 -28.12
N ILE A 102 22.10 17.96 -29.24
CA ILE A 102 22.46 17.52 -30.60
C ILE A 102 23.99 17.38 -30.75
N TYR A 103 24.72 18.20 -30.02
CA TYR A 103 26.19 18.25 -30.03
C TYR A 103 26.81 17.54 -28.83
N SER A 104 26.02 16.77 -28.06
CA SER A 104 26.55 16.02 -26.93
C SER A 104 27.55 14.98 -27.44
N GLY A 105 28.77 15.02 -26.91
CA GLY A 105 29.83 14.05 -27.21
C GLY A 105 29.69 12.77 -26.37
N LYS A 106 28.49 12.44 -25.84
CA LYS A 106 28.29 11.24 -25.03
C LYS A 106 28.62 9.97 -25.82
N LYS A 107 29.35 9.09 -25.20
CA LYS A 107 29.69 7.79 -25.78
C LYS A 107 28.47 6.85 -25.72
N PRO A 108 28.38 5.85 -26.63
CA PRO A 108 27.31 4.84 -26.58
C PRO A 108 27.18 4.12 -25.24
N GLU A 109 28.29 3.89 -24.55
CA GLU A 109 28.32 3.26 -23.20
C GLU A 109 27.65 4.13 -22.13
N GLU A 110 27.88 5.45 -22.15
CA GLU A 110 27.25 6.40 -21.22
C GLU A 110 25.74 6.47 -21.45
N ARG A 111 25.31 6.45 -22.72
CA ARG A 111 23.89 6.38 -23.09
C ARG A 111 23.24 5.09 -22.62
N ALA A 112 23.96 3.95 -22.73
CA ALA A 112 23.48 2.66 -22.28
C ALA A 112 23.26 2.65 -20.75
N ALA A 113 24.22 3.18 -19.98
CA ALA A 113 24.10 3.26 -18.53
C ALA A 113 22.95 4.17 -18.07
N GLU A 114 22.80 5.36 -18.69
CA GLU A 114 21.66 6.24 -18.43
C GLU A 114 20.33 5.54 -18.73
N LYS A 115 20.24 4.90 -19.89
CA LYS A 115 19.04 4.20 -20.32
C LYS A 115 18.64 3.06 -19.39
N LEU A 116 19.61 2.23 -18.96
CA LEU A 116 19.38 1.15 -18.02
C LEU A 116 18.89 1.69 -16.66
N THR A 117 19.47 2.80 -16.20
CA THR A 117 19.03 3.46 -14.98
C THR A 117 17.58 3.94 -15.10
N ASP A 118 17.21 4.57 -16.21
CA ASP A 118 15.85 5.02 -16.47
C ASP A 118 14.86 3.85 -16.56
N GLU A 119 15.26 2.76 -17.21
CA GLU A 119 14.43 1.55 -17.34
C GLU A 119 14.22 0.87 -15.98
N TYR A 120 15.26 0.77 -15.18
CA TYR A 120 15.16 0.28 -13.81
C TYR A 120 14.20 1.15 -12.97
N ASN A 121 14.38 2.47 -13.00
CA ASN A 121 13.52 3.38 -12.27
C ASN A 121 12.05 3.20 -12.68
N LYS A 122 11.80 3.08 -13.98
CA LYS A 122 10.46 2.82 -14.51
C LYS A 122 9.85 1.51 -13.99
N LEU A 123 10.61 0.41 -13.98
CA LEU A 123 10.17 -0.88 -13.45
C LEU A 123 9.89 -0.79 -11.94
N ASN A 124 10.78 -0.13 -11.22
CA ASN A 124 10.65 0.09 -9.78
C ASN A 124 9.42 0.93 -9.44
N ASP A 125 9.14 1.97 -10.21
CA ASP A 125 7.96 2.83 -10.08
C ASP A 125 6.66 2.06 -10.35
N MET A 126 6.62 1.25 -11.39
CA MET A 126 5.47 0.39 -11.72
C MET A 126 5.18 -0.59 -10.59
N THR A 127 6.21 -1.22 -10.05
CA THR A 127 6.10 -2.16 -8.92
C THR A 127 5.63 -1.44 -7.65
N THR A 128 6.19 -0.27 -7.37
CA THR A 128 5.82 0.55 -6.20
C THR A 128 4.36 1.01 -6.27
N ARG A 129 3.88 1.44 -7.44
CA ARG A 129 2.45 1.78 -7.64
C ARG A 129 1.53 0.58 -7.46
N ARG A 130 1.97 -0.60 -7.89
CA ARG A 130 1.21 -1.85 -7.67
C ARG A 130 1.13 -2.18 -6.17
N GLU A 131 2.21 -2.04 -5.43
CA GLU A 131 2.21 -2.22 -3.97
C GLU A 131 1.29 -1.21 -3.26
N GLU A 132 1.30 0.07 -3.69
CA GLU A 132 0.38 1.10 -3.16
C GLU A 132 -1.09 0.76 -3.45
N TRP A 133 -1.38 0.30 -4.67
CA TRP A 133 -2.71 -0.18 -5.03
C TRP A 133 -3.15 -1.39 -4.17
N MET A 134 -2.23 -2.33 -3.91
CA MET A 134 -2.49 -3.45 -3.00
C MET A 134 -2.82 -2.95 -1.59
N ALA A 135 -2.06 -1.96 -1.09
CA ALA A 135 -2.33 -1.32 0.20
C ALA A 135 -3.73 -0.69 0.23
N ALA A 136 -4.08 0.07 -0.80
CA ALA A 136 -5.42 0.66 -0.93
C ALA A 136 -6.52 -0.40 -0.95
N GLN A 137 -6.35 -1.49 -1.71
CA GLN A 137 -7.33 -2.58 -1.73
C GLN A 137 -7.51 -3.24 -0.37
N VAL A 138 -6.42 -3.57 0.31
CA VAL A 138 -6.48 -4.18 1.65
C VAL A 138 -7.18 -3.24 2.63
N LEU A 139 -6.85 -1.96 2.62
CA LEU A 139 -7.44 -0.97 3.53
C LEU A 139 -8.92 -0.72 3.23
N THR A 140 -9.33 -0.69 1.97
CA THR A 140 -10.73 -0.38 1.59
C THR A 140 -11.65 -1.58 1.59
N THR A 141 -11.13 -2.76 1.26
CA THR A 141 -11.97 -3.97 1.12
C THR A 141 -11.67 -5.07 2.12
N GLY A 142 -10.52 -5.03 2.81
CA GLY A 142 -10.03 -6.15 3.63
C GLY A 142 -9.69 -7.39 2.83
N GLN A 143 -9.59 -7.27 1.52
CA GLN A 143 -9.30 -8.35 0.57
C GLN A 143 -8.27 -7.87 -0.44
N LEU A 144 -7.48 -8.77 -0.95
CA LEU A 144 -6.60 -8.52 -2.08
C LEU A 144 -7.05 -9.37 -3.27
N LYS A 145 -7.52 -8.69 -4.32
CA LYS A 145 -7.91 -9.33 -5.59
C LYS A 145 -6.71 -9.33 -6.53
N VAL A 146 -6.11 -10.49 -6.71
CA VAL A 146 -4.98 -10.69 -7.63
C VAL A 146 -5.53 -11.15 -8.97
N LYS A 147 -5.65 -10.22 -9.91
CA LYS A 147 -6.10 -10.51 -11.26
C LYS A 147 -5.04 -10.12 -12.27
N GLY A 148 -4.63 -11.07 -13.09
CA GLY A 148 -3.57 -10.89 -14.08
C GLY A 148 -3.58 -11.98 -15.15
N LYS A 149 -2.52 -12.02 -15.96
CA LYS A 149 -2.37 -13.04 -16.99
C LYS A 149 -2.20 -14.43 -16.35
N GLY A 150 -3.28 -15.24 -16.38
CA GLY A 150 -3.28 -16.60 -15.84
C GLY A 150 -3.47 -16.72 -14.33
N VAL A 151 -3.76 -15.61 -13.64
CA VAL A 151 -4.03 -15.59 -12.19
C VAL A 151 -5.35 -14.87 -11.94
N ASP A 152 -6.24 -15.48 -11.17
CA ASP A 152 -7.48 -14.88 -10.66
C ASP A 152 -7.75 -15.45 -9.27
N GLU A 153 -7.18 -14.81 -8.26
CA GLU A 153 -7.26 -15.24 -6.87
C GLU A 153 -7.74 -14.08 -5.98
N VAL A 154 -8.48 -14.42 -4.94
CA VAL A 154 -8.90 -13.47 -3.92
C VAL A 154 -8.36 -13.92 -2.57
N ILE A 155 -7.49 -13.11 -2.00
CA ILE A 155 -6.98 -13.30 -0.64
C ILE A 155 -7.87 -12.51 0.32
N ASP A 156 -8.61 -13.21 1.19
CA ASP A 156 -9.51 -12.60 2.17
C ASP A 156 -8.89 -12.68 3.57
N PHE A 157 -8.71 -11.51 4.19
CA PHE A 157 -8.19 -11.40 5.55
C PHE A 157 -9.28 -11.49 6.62
N GLY A 158 -10.56 -11.57 6.24
CA GLY A 158 -11.69 -11.70 7.16
C GLY A 158 -12.07 -10.39 7.86
N PHE A 159 -11.90 -9.25 7.18
CA PHE A 159 -12.25 -7.92 7.67
C PHE A 159 -13.77 -7.73 7.75
N THR A 160 -14.28 -7.32 8.91
CA THR A 160 -15.74 -7.22 9.18
C THR A 160 -16.23 -5.79 9.42
N ASN A 161 -15.38 -4.85 9.81
CA ASN A 161 -15.75 -3.47 10.13
C ASN A 161 -16.07 -2.62 8.88
N LYS A 162 -17.06 -3.05 8.10
CA LYS A 162 -17.56 -2.34 6.91
C LYS A 162 -18.94 -1.76 7.19
N ILE A 163 -19.11 -0.48 6.86
CA ILE A 163 -20.37 0.23 6.99
C ILE A 163 -20.78 0.79 5.63
N ASN A 164 -22.04 0.58 5.25
CA ASN A 164 -22.66 1.25 4.12
C ASN A 164 -23.78 2.13 4.64
N LEU A 165 -23.67 3.44 4.42
CA LEU A 165 -24.77 4.34 4.70
C LEU A 165 -25.79 4.27 3.56
N GLU A 166 -27.05 4.09 3.93
CA GLU A 166 -28.12 3.90 2.95
C GLU A 166 -29.12 5.06 3.00
N ASN A 167 -29.75 5.32 1.86
CA ASN A 167 -30.88 6.24 1.72
C ASN A 167 -30.59 7.66 2.26
N THR A 168 -31.42 8.10 3.22
CA THR A 168 -31.39 9.44 3.80
C THR A 168 -30.20 9.70 4.72
N LYS A 169 -29.49 8.65 5.17
CA LYS A 169 -28.31 8.75 6.04
C LYS A 169 -27.00 8.99 5.26
N GLN A 170 -27.02 8.84 3.94
CA GLN A 170 -25.87 9.16 3.11
C GLN A 170 -25.48 10.63 3.27
N TRP A 171 -24.20 10.91 3.26
CA TRP A 171 -23.69 12.28 3.36
C TRP A 171 -24.21 13.13 2.19
N GLY A 172 -24.61 14.36 2.51
CA GLY A 172 -25.28 15.25 1.55
C GLY A 172 -26.81 15.06 1.46
N LYS A 173 -27.42 14.12 2.22
CA LYS A 173 -28.87 13.93 2.33
C LYS A 173 -29.42 14.54 3.61
N SER A 174 -30.77 14.57 3.72
CA SER A 174 -31.51 15.30 4.79
C SER A 174 -31.23 14.77 6.20
N ALA A 175 -30.92 13.49 6.38
CA ALA A 175 -30.63 12.88 7.68
C ALA A 175 -29.13 12.56 7.85
N ALA A 176 -28.26 13.20 7.07
CA ALA A 176 -26.81 13.03 7.19
C ALA A 176 -26.31 13.61 8.51
N ASP A 177 -25.41 12.89 9.16
CA ASP A 177 -24.69 13.36 10.34
C ASP A 177 -23.23 12.90 10.30
N PRO A 178 -22.37 13.53 9.47
CA PRO A 178 -20.98 13.14 9.30
C PRO A 178 -20.20 13.14 10.61
N TRP A 179 -20.43 14.14 11.45
CA TRP A 179 -19.77 14.25 12.76
C TRP A 179 -20.17 13.14 13.73
N GLY A 180 -21.49 12.89 13.87
CA GLY A 180 -22.00 11.78 14.70
C GLY A 180 -21.48 10.43 14.23
N ASN A 181 -21.46 10.20 12.91
CA ASN A 181 -20.93 8.98 12.33
C ASN A 181 -19.46 8.75 12.71
N LEU A 182 -18.60 9.77 12.65
CA LEU A 182 -17.19 9.62 13.05
C LEU A 182 -17.05 9.25 14.53
N CYS A 183 -17.89 9.85 15.40
CA CYS A 183 -17.92 9.52 16.82
C CYS A 183 -18.32 8.06 17.07
N ASP A 184 -19.39 7.61 16.42
CA ASP A 184 -19.91 6.24 16.55
C ASP A 184 -18.92 5.21 16.00
N TRP A 185 -18.33 5.48 14.85
CA TRP A 185 -17.33 4.59 14.21
C TRP A 185 -16.09 4.44 15.06
N LYS A 186 -15.59 5.52 15.66
CA LYS A 186 -14.46 5.45 16.59
C LYS A 186 -14.78 4.55 17.79
N GLN A 187 -15.99 4.67 18.36
CA GLN A 187 -16.42 3.78 19.44
C GLN A 187 -16.55 2.33 18.97
N GLN A 188 -17.07 2.10 17.76
CA GLN A 188 -17.21 0.76 17.19
C GLN A 188 -15.84 0.09 17.04
N VAL A 189 -14.85 0.77 16.45
CA VAL A 189 -13.48 0.22 16.32
C VAL A 189 -12.87 -0.04 17.69
N SER A 190 -13.04 0.88 18.64
CA SER A 190 -12.54 0.67 20.01
C SER A 190 -13.16 -0.55 20.69
N ARG A 191 -14.44 -0.86 20.41
CA ARG A 191 -15.14 -2.01 20.99
C ARG A 191 -14.80 -3.33 20.28
N ASN A 192 -14.78 -3.33 18.95
CA ASN A 192 -14.65 -4.53 18.13
C ASN A 192 -13.17 -4.82 17.79
N GLY A 193 -12.40 -3.79 17.44
CA GLY A 193 -11.03 -3.93 16.95
C GLY A 193 -9.96 -3.72 18.02
N PHE A 194 -10.34 -3.40 19.27
CA PHE A 194 -9.42 -3.11 20.38
C PHE A 194 -8.37 -2.02 20.04
N ALA A 195 -8.71 -1.14 19.10
CA ALA A 195 -7.83 -0.09 18.61
C ALA A 195 -8.43 1.30 18.84
N ASN A 196 -7.57 2.29 19.04
CA ASN A 196 -7.98 3.69 19.09
C ASN A 196 -7.60 4.34 17.76
N THR A 197 -8.61 4.69 16.96
CA THR A 197 -8.41 5.36 15.68
C THR A 197 -8.31 6.86 15.87
N ASP A 198 -7.29 7.45 15.28
CA ASP A 198 -6.97 8.88 15.35
C ASP A 198 -6.79 9.52 13.95
N MET A 199 -6.84 8.70 12.89
CA MET A 199 -6.68 9.15 11.52
C MET A 199 -7.90 8.75 10.67
N VAL A 200 -8.38 9.69 9.86
CA VAL A 200 -9.47 9.50 8.91
C VAL A 200 -9.01 9.89 7.53
N ILE A 201 -9.07 8.98 6.58
CA ILE A 201 -8.70 9.20 5.19
C ILE A 201 -9.99 9.16 4.36
N MET A 202 -10.24 10.20 3.61
CA MET A 202 -11.47 10.36 2.83
C MET A 202 -11.15 10.41 1.34
N GLY A 203 -11.99 9.76 0.53
CA GLY A 203 -12.03 9.98 -0.90
C GLY A 203 -12.56 11.38 -1.22
N LYS A 204 -12.34 11.86 -2.43
CA LYS A 204 -12.64 13.23 -2.86
C LYS A 204 -14.08 13.66 -2.62
N GLN A 205 -15.05 12.83 -2.99
CA GLN A 205 -16.47 13.15 -2.83
C GLN A 205 -16.87 13.17 -1.35
N ALA A 206 -16.41 12.19 -0.56
CA ALA A 206 -16.65 12.12 0.86
C ALA A 206 -16.08 13.35 1.59
N ALA A 207 -14.85 13.77 1.26
CA ALA A 207 -14.22 14.96 1.81
C ALA A 207 -15.01 16.24 1.49
N ASN A 208 -15.45 16.41 0.24
CA ASN A 208 -16.24 17.57 -0.16
C ASN A 208 -17.59 17.64 0.59
N LEU A 209 -18.28 16.49 0.72
CA LEU A 209 -19.54 16.44 1.45
C LEU A 209 -19.36 16.69 2.95
N PHE A 210 -18.27 16.19 3.53
CA PHE A 210 -17.90 16.44 4.91
C PHE A 210 -17.67 17.94 5.18
N MET A 211 -16.89 18.59 4.33
CA MET A 211 -16.57 20.01 4.44
C MET A 211 -17.77 20.94 4.17
N ALA A 212 -18.76 20.48 3.39
CA ALA A 212 -19.97 21.24 3.09
C ALA A 212 -21.09 21.05 4.14
N ASP A 213 -20.90 20.17 5.12
CA ASP A 213 -21.91 19.91 6.15
C ASP A 213 -22.10 21.11 7.08
N SER A 214 -23.35 21.55 7.28
CA SER A 214 -23.67 22.74 8.06
C SER A 214 -23.26 22.61 9.53
N LYS A 215 -23.36 21.41 10.13
CA LYS A 215 -22.95 21.18 11.52
C LYS A 215 -21.44 21.31 11.68
N ILE A 216 -20.68 20.82 10.70
CA ILE A 216 -19.21 20.94 10.69
C ILE A 216 -18.83 22.41 10.56
N LEU A 217 -19.46 23.16 9.64
CA LEU A 217 -19.22 24.59 9.47
C LEU A 217 -19.61 25.37 10.73
N ASP A 218 -20.75 25.09 11.36
CA ASP A 218 -21.18 25.70 12.61
C ASP A 218 -20.22 25.43 13.78
N LEU A 219 -19.65 24.21 13.84
CA LEU A 219 -18.65 23.85 14.84
C LEU A 219 -17.33 24.62 14.63
N MET A 220 -16.97 24.89 13.41
CA MET A 220 -15.79 25.67 13.03
C MET A 220 -15.96 27.18 13.33
N ASP A 221 -17.16 27.70 13.19
CA ASP A 221 -17.44 29.14 13.37
C ASP A 221 -17.64 29.54 14.86
N LYS A 222 -17.90 28.59 15.75
CA LYS A 222 -18.06 28.82 17.18
C LYS A 222 -16.70 29.02 17.88
N ARG A 223 -16.15 30.21 17.77
CA ARG A 223 -14.88 30.67 18.37
C ARG A 223 -14.72 30.51 19.90
N ARG A 224 -15.72 29.95 20.59
CA ARG A 224 -15.74 29.80 22.05
C ARG A 224 -15.30 28.43 22.59
N PHE A 225 -15.20 27.44 21.74
CA PHE A 225 -14.67 26.12 22.07
C PHE A 225 -13.67 25.71 21.01
N ASP A 226 -12.49 25.32 21.44
CA ASP A 226 -11.42 24.82 20.60
C ASP A 226 -11.78 23.38 20.14
N ILE A 227 -12.78 23.27 19.22
CA ILE A 227 -13.31 21.99 18.73
C ILE A 227 -12.37 21.38 17.68
N GLY A 228 -11.52 22.20 17.09
CA GLY A 228 -10.51 21.79 16.10
C GLY A 228 -10.04 22.96 15.24
N ALA A 229 -8.95 22.76 14.55
CA ALA A 229 -8.42 23.68 13.55
C ALA A 229 -8.46 23.00 12.20
N MET A 230 -9.16 23.57 11.24
CA MET A 230 -9.10 23.15 9.84
C MET A 230 -8.27 24.15 9.06
N ALA A 231 -7.05 23.77 8.73
CA ALA A 231 -6.13 24.52 7.89
C ALA A 231 -5.65 23.59 6.77
N PRO A 232 -6.36 23.50 5.63
CA PRO A 232 -5.99 22.63 4.55
C PRO A 232 -4.54 22.88 4.10
N LYS A 233 -3.75 21.83 4.10
CA LYS A 233 -2.36 21.84 3.66
C LYS A 233 -2.13 20.66 2.74
N GLU A 234 -1.69 20.94 1.54
CA GLU A 234 -1.22 19.89 0.65
C GLU A 234 0.08 19.31 1.18
N LEU A 235 0.13 17.99 1.24
CA LEU A 235 1.30 17.20 1.59
C LEU A 235 1.79 16.48 0.33
N GLU A 236 3.01 15.98 0.39
CA GLU A 236 3.56 15.19 -0.71
C GLU A 236 2.73 13.92 -0.96
N GLY A 237 2.58 13.49 -2.24
CA GLY A 237 1.93 12.24 -2.63
C GLY A 237 0.40 12.30 -2.75
N GLY A 238 -0.18 13.46 -3.10
CA GLY A 238 -1.63 13.59 -3.31
C GLY A 238 -2.47 13.60 -2.04
N LEU A 239 -1.82 13.77 -0.88
CA LEU A 239 -2.45 13.83 0.42
C LEU A 239 -2.73 15.28 0.79
N THR A 240 -3.99 15.56 1.14
CA THR A 240 -4.40 16.87 1.68
C THR A 240 -4.77 16.71 3.15
N TYR A 241 -4.08 17.40 4.04
CA TYR A 241 -4.46 17.50 5.44
C TYR A 241 -5.51 18.60 5.59
N TYR A 242 -6.71 18.24 6.07
CA TYR A 242 -7.80 19.21 6.30
C TYR A 242 -7.76 19.82 7.70
N GLY A 243 -7.34 19.06 8.71
CA GLY A 243 -7.26 19.54 10.07
C GLY A 243 -7.53 18.47 11.12
N HIS A 244 -7.58 18.89 12.36
CA HIS A 244 -7.85 18.06 13.53
C HIS A 244 -9.22 18.37 14.12
N LEU A 245 -10.00 17.33 14.42
CA LEU A 245 -11.21 17.44 15.23
C LEU A 245 -10.91 16.98 16.65
N ASN A 246 -10.97 17.89 17.62
CA ASN A 246 -10.71 17.56 19.03
C ASN A 246 -11.73 16.56 19.59
N LEU A 247 -12.96 16.59 19.09
CA LEU A 247 -13.98 15.59 19.35
C LEU A 247 -14.48 15.07 17.99
N PRO A 248 -14.25 13.81 17.63
CA PRO A 248 -13.81 12.66 18.42
C PRO A 248 -12.30 12.49 18.63
N GLY A 249 -11.45 13.45 18.32
CA GLY A 249 -9.99 13.37 18.42
C GLY A 249 -9.42 12.59 17.25
N VAL A 250 -9.57 13.14 16.04
CA VAL A 250 -9.11 12.54 14.79
C VAL A 250 -8.54 13.60 13.85
N ASP A 251 -7.51 13.22 13.13
CA ASP A 251 -6.94 13.98 12.02
C ASP A 251 -7.61 13.59 10.72
N ILE A 252 -8.00 14.58 9.91
CA ILE A 252 -8.71 14.36 8.66
C ILE A 252 -7.79 14.61 7.48
N TYR A 253 -7.71 13.61 6.62
CA TYR A 253 -6.93 13.61 5.39
C TYR A 253 -7.81 13.31 4.19
N GLY A 254 -7.58 14.01 3.09
CA GLY A 254 -8.06 13.64 1.76
C GLY A 254 -6.93 12.97 0.98
N TYR A 255 -7.25 11.89 0.28
CA TYR A 255 -6.29 11.19 -0.57
C TYR A 255 -6.82 11.10 -1.99
N ASP A 256 -6.17 11.78 -2.92
CA ASP A 256 -6.62 11.93 -4.33
C ASP A 256 -5.61 11.30 -5.31
N GLU A 257 -4.83 10.31 -4.86
CA GLU A 257 -3.91 9.60 -5.75
C GLU A 257 -4.68 8.61 -6.63
N VAL A 258 -4.23 8.47 -7.88
CA VAL A 258 -4.92 7.67 -8.89
C VAL A 258 -3.99 6.64 -9.51
N TYR A 259 -4.57 5.58 -10.04
CA TYR A 259 -3.86 4.55 -10.80
C TYR A 259 -4.54 4.28 -12.14
N LEU A 260 -3.78 3.78 -13.09
CA LEU A 260 -4.30 3.28 -14.36
C LEU A 260 -4.66 1.81 -14.20
N ASP A 261 -5.93 1.48 -14.39
CA ASP A 261 -6.40 0.09 -14.33
C ASP A 261 -5.97 -0.68 -15.58
N ASP A 262 -5.32 -1.82 -15.37
CA ASP A 262 -4.77 -2.66 -16.46
C ASP A 262 -5.87 -3.34 -17.31
N THR A 263 -7.12 -3.39 -16.81
CA THR A 263 -8.22 -4.09 -17.49
C THR A 263 -8.94 -3.21 -18.52
N ASP A 264 -9.17 -1.96 -18.18
CA ASP A 264 -9.98 -1.04 -19.00
C ASP A 264 -9.22 0.23 -19.42
N ASN A 265 -7.94 0.36 -19.02
CA ASN A 265 -7.11 1.54 -19.27
C ASN A 265 -7.75 2.85 -18.78
N THR A 266 -8.58 2.79 -17.76
CA THR A 266 -9.17 3.99 -17.13
C THR A 266 -8.39 4.39 -15.89
N THR A 267 -8.34 5.69 -15.64
CA THR A 267 -7.75 6.21 -14.40
C THR A 267 -8.78 6.11 -13.28
N LYS A 268 -8.42 5.42 -12.19
CA LYS A 268 -9.27 5.22 -11.01
C LYS A 268 -8.57 5.75 -9.76
N PRO A 269 -9.32 6.30 -8.79
CA PRO A 269 -8.74 6.68 -7.51
C PRO A 269 -8.33 5.44 -6.71
N LEU A 270 -7.23 5.53 -5.97
CA LEU A 270 -6.77 4.46 -5.07
C LEU A 270 -7.75 4.23 -3.92
N ILE A 271 -8.26 5.31 -3.32
CA ILE A 271 -9.39 5.25 -2.40
C ILE A 271 -10.63 5.72 -3.16
N PRO A 272 -11.70 4.91 -3.27
CA PRO A 272 -12.94 5.33 -3.92
C PRO A 272 -13.48 6.65 -3.37
N ASP A 273 -13.98 7.51 -4.24
CA ASP A 273 -14.39 8.87 -3.92
C ASP A 273 -15.44 8.96 -2.81
N ASN A 274 -16.29 7.93 -2.71
CA ASN A 274 -17.39 7.82 -1.75
C ASN A 274 -17.04 7.08 -0.46
N MET A 275 -15.77 6.77 -0.23
CA MET A 275 -15.32 5.99 0.92
C MET A 275 -14.58 6.84 1.95
N VAL A 276 -14.69 6.39 3.19
CA VAL A 276 -13.97 6.89 4.36
C VAL A 276 -13.29 5.73 5.04
N VAL A 277 -12.00 5.84 5.29
CA VAL A 277 -11.21 4.87 6.04
C VAL A 277 -10.78 5.50 7.36
N MET A 278 -11.18 4.91 8.47
CA MET A 278 -10.77 5.34 9.81
C MET A 278 -9.79 4.32 10.39
N ILE A 279 -8.55 4.75 10.65
CA ILE A 279 -7.44 3.88 10.99
C ILE A 279 -6.58 4.50 12.11
N PRO A 280 -5.94 3.70 12.98
CA PRO A 280 -4.93 4.21 13.91
C PRO A 280 -3.71 4.73 13.16
N SER A 281 -3.20 5.91 13.52
CA SER A 281 -1.93 6.44 12.97
C SER A 281 -0.73 5.57 13.34
N THR A 282 -0.88 4.76 14.39
CA THR A 282 0.12 3.79 14.86
C THR A 282 0.00 2.43 14.19
N ALA A 283 -0.94 2.24 13.24
CA ALA A 283 -1.05 0.99 12.50
C ALA A 283 0.27 0.70 11.75
N ASN A 284 0.79 -0.49 11.95
CA ASN A 284 2.04 -0.94 11.36
C ASN A 284 1.87 -2.39 10.90
N PHE A 285 1.16 -2.53 9.79
CA PHE A 285 0.89 -3.81 9.15
C PHE A 285 2.15 -4.35 8.46
N MET A 286 2.14 -5.64 8.16
CA MET A 286 3.27 -6.32 7.57
C MET A 286 3.25 -6.24 6.05
N ARG A 287 4.41 -5.93 5.46
CA ARG A 287 4.70 -6.09 4.05
C ARG A 287 5.64 -7.27 3.89
N ALA A 288 5.06 -8.41 3.53
CA ALA A 288 5.76 -9.67 3.34
C ALA A 288 6.26 -9.79 1.90
N TYR A 289 7.46 -10.33 1.73
CA TYR A 289 8.00 -10.69 0.42
C TYR A 289 8.32 -12.17 0.42
N GLY A 290 7.74 -12.91 -0.52
CA GLY A 290 8.02 -14.32 -0.75
C GLY A 290 9.36 -14.53 -1.41
N LEU A 291 9.80 -15.79 -1.47
CA LEU A 291 11.05 -16.21 -2.09
C LEU A 291 11.01 -15.99 -3.61
N CYS A 292 12.03 -15.34 -4.15
CA CYS A 292 12.25 -15.24 -5.58
C CYS A 292 13.08 -16.41 -6.07
N THR A 293 12.58 -17.15 -7.06
CA THR A 293 13.29 -18.25 -7.74
C THR A 293 13.58 -17.87 -9.18
N TYR A 294 14.78 -18.13 -9.64
CA TYR A 294 15.20 -17.82 -11.01
C TYR A 294 16.19 -18.84 -11.55
N LEU A 295 16.22 -18.96 -12.87
CA LEU A 295 17.22 -19.74 -13.60
C LEU A 295 18.33 -18.78 -14.04
N ASP A 296 19.58 -19.11 -13.71
CA ASP A 296 20.75 -18.33 -14.09
C ASP A 296 21.45 -18.91 -15.33
N ASP A 297 22.45 -18.21 -15.84
CA ASP A 297 23.25 -18.60 -17.03
C ASP A 297 23.99 -19.94 -16.82
N ASP A 298 24.25 -20.33 -15.57
CA ASP A 298 24.82 -21.65 -15.21
C ASP A 298 23.81 -22.80 -15.37
N LYS A 299 22.56 -22.49 -15.82
CA LYS A 299 21.44 -23.43 -15.99
C LYS A 299 21.00 -24.11 -14.69
N LYS A 300 21.25 -23.45 -13.55
CA LYS A 300 20.77 -23.90 -12.24
C LYS A 300 19.71 -22.96 -11.70
N TRP A 301 18.85 -23.54 -10.89
CA TRP A 301 17.86 -22.78 -10.15
C TRP A 301 18.50 -22.15 -8.91
N HIS A 302 18.34 -20.87 -8.79
CA HIS A 302 18.77 -20.07 -7.64
C HIS A 302 17.57 -19.50 -6.93
N THR A 303 17.72 -19.25 -5.65
CA THR A 303 16.71 -18.61 -4.79
C THR A 303 17.30 -17.39 -4.11
N ALA A 304 16.52 -16.31 -4.04
CA ALA A 304 16.95 -15.09 -3.38
C ALA A 304 15.87 -14.61 -2.40
N GLU A 305 16.27 -14.43 -1.14
CA GLU A 305 15.44 -13.81 -0.10
C GLU A 305 15.59 -12.28 -0.19
N THR A 306 14.87 -11.67 -1.13
CA THR A 306 14.94 -10.23 -1.36
C THR A 306 13.56 -9.67 -1.65
N ALA A 307 13.35 -8.40 -1.28
CA ALA A 307 12.10 -7.72 -1.61
C ALA A 307 11.95 -7.51 -3.12
N ARG A 308 13.06 -7.27 -3.82
CA ARG A 308 13.08 -7.04 -5.28
C ARG A 308 14.34 -7.65 -5.87
N LEU A 309 14.15 -8.50 -6.85
CA LEU A 309 15.23 -9.14 -7.60
C LEU A 309 15.28 -8.51 -8.99
N LEU A 310 16.37 -7.81 -9.28
CA LEU A 310 16.67 -7.31 -10.61
C LEU A 310 17.40 -8.40 -11.40
N ARG A 311 16.91 -8.70 -12.58
CA ARG A 311 17.50 -9.66 -13.50
C ARG A 311 17.82 -8.99 -14.81
N ASP A 312 18.98 -9.32 -15.31
CA ASP A 312 19.49 -8.87 -16.58
C ASP A 312 19.92 -10.10 -17.38
N TYR A 313 19.34 -10.32 -18.56
CA TYR A 313 19.71 -11.44 -19.42
C TYR A 313 19.54 -11.11 -20.90
N VAL A 314 20.28 -11.79 -21.73
CA VAL A 314 20.33 -11.58 -23.18
C VAL A 314 19.77 -12.78 -23.92
N GLU A 315 18.87 -12.53 -24.84
CA GLU A 315 18.39 -13.49 -25.82
C GLU A 315 19.10 -13.25 -27.16
N HIS A 316 19.70 -14.31 -27.76
CA HIS A 316 20.52 -14.18 -28.96
C HIS A 316 19.75 -14.39 -30.28
N ARG A 317 18.46 -14.72 -30.26
CA ARG A 317 17.67 -14.96 -31.48
C ARG A 317 16.21 -14.49 -31.33
N PRO A 318 15.90 -13.23 -31.70
CA PRO A 318 16.78 -12.13 -32.11
C PRO A 318 17.53 -11.53 -30.92
N ASP A 319 18.64 -10.81 -31.19
CA ASP A 319 19.43 -10.16 -30.15
C ASP A 319 18.58 -9.14 -29.39
N ARG A 320 18.26 -9.47 -28.13
CA ARG A 320 17.44 -8.67 -27.21
C ARG A 320 18.07 -8.71 -25.84
N HIS A 321 18.06 -7.57 -25.19
CA HIS A 321 18.44 -7.42 -23.80
C HIS A 321 17.16 -7.25 -22.96
N PHE A 322 17.00 -8.06 -21.93
CA PHE A 322 15.86 -8.03 -21.02
C PHE A 322 16.31 -7.52 -19.66
N LEU A 323 15.65 -6.47 -19.19
CA LEU A 323 15.74 -6.02 -17.82
C LEU A 323 14.41 -6.34 -17.13
N GLU A 324 14.46 -7.15 -16.10
CA GLU A 324 13.29 -7.72 -15.41
C GLU A 324 13.39 -7.47 -13.92
N LEU A 325 12.30 -7.02 -13.31
CA LEU A 325 12.20 -6.81 -11.87
C LEU A 325 11.17 -7.76 -11.25
N GLN A 326 11.67 -8.80 -10.59
CA GLN A 326 10.85 -9.82 -9.95
C GLN A 326 10.61 -9.50 -8.49
N THR A 327 9.36 -9.61 -8.02
CA THR A 327 8.98 -9.45 -6.62
C THR A 327 7.73 -10.25 -6.29
N HIS A 328 7.62 -10.71 -5.05
CA HIS A 328 6.47 -11.44 -4.51
C HIS A 328 5.89 -10.73 -3.29
N PRO A 329 5.29 -9.54 -3.44
CA PRO A 329 4.77 -8.78 -2.32
C PRO A 329 3.41 -9.31 -1.84
N LEU A 330 3.21 -9.33 -0.53
CA LEU A 330 1.93 -9.55 0.10
C LEU A 330 1.76 -8.57 1.28
N LEU A 331 0.73 -7.75 1.23
CA LEU A 331 0.42 -6.79 2.27
C LEU A 331 -0.61 -7.39 3.22
N ILE A 332 -0.21 -7.56 4.47
CA ILE A 332 -0.95 -8.33 5.47
C ILE A 332 -1.31 -7.43 6.64
N PRO A 333 -2.61 -7.25 6.95
CA PRO A 333 -3.02 -6.54 8.14
C PRO A 333 -2.87 -7.46 9.38
N ASP A 334 -1.91 -7.16 10.25
CA ASP A 334 -1.65 -7.96 11.47
C ASP A 334 -2.83 -7.97 12.44
N LYS A 335 -3.58 -6.86 12.48
CA LYS A 335 -4.75 -6.71 13.35
C LYS A 335 -5.97 -6.42 12.49
N VAL A 336 -6.63 -7.48 12.07
CA VAL A 336 -7.90 -7.38 11.35
C VAL A 336 -8.95 -6.73 12.26
N ASP A 337 -9.80 -5.86 11.69
CA ASP A 337 -10.81 -5.05 12.40
C ASP A 337 -10.26 -3.92 13.30
N SER A 338 -8.94 -3.64 13.30
CA SER A 338 -8.39 -2.47 13.98
C SER A 338 -8.69 -1.14 13.28
N TRP A 339 -9.27 -1.18 12.08
CA TRP A 339 -9.74 -0.03 11.32
C TRP A 339 -11.18 -0.24 10.86
N LEU A 340 -11.77 0.79 10.28
CA LEU A 340 -13.14 0.76 9.78
C LEU A 340 -13.21 1.43 8.41
N VAL A 341 -14.04 0.89 7.55
CA VAL A 341 -14.33 1.45 6.23
C VAL A 341 -15.82 1.76 6.13
N ALA A 342 -16.14 2.97 5.67
CA ALA A 342 -17.50 3.38 5.43
C ALA A 342 -17.71 3.88 4.01
N THR A 343 -18.78 3.41 3.36
CA THR A 343 -19.31 4.01 2.13
C THR A 343 -20.38 5.03 2.52
N VAL A 344 -20.14 6.30 2.19
CA VAL A 344 -20.89 7.42 2.76
C VAL A 344 -21.85 8.12 1.79
N CYS A 345 -21.68 7.91 0.47
CA CYS A 345 -22.57 8.50 -0.55
C CYS A 345 -22.74 7.59 -1.76
#